data_93750e4e041808da51a4ae58829f4c2b
#
_entry.id   93750e4e041808da51a4ae58829f4c2b
#
_cell.length_a   1.000
_cell.length_b   1.000
_cell.length_c   1.000
_cell.angle_alpha   90.00
_cell.angle_beta   90.00
_cell.angle_gamma   90.00
#
_symmetry.space_group_name_H-M   'P 1'
#
loop_
_entity.id
_entity.type
_entity.pdbx_description
1 polymer ?
#
loop_
_entity_poly.entity_id
_entity_poly.type
_entity_poly.pdbx_seq_one_letter_code
_entity_poly.pdbx_strand_id
1 'polypeptide(L)'
;GAILVVSAADGPMPQTREHILLSRQVGVPKIVVYMNKCDQVDDPELLELVEMEIRELLGEYGYDTECPIIKGSALKALEGDPEAEQSVRDLIAAVDEYIPSPVRDTDKPFLMSIEDVFTISGRGTVVTGRVERGRLNLNDEVEIVGLKETKKTVVTGIEMFRKSLDYAEAGDNAGALLRGISREDVERGQVLAKPGSVTPHHKFKASVYVLSKEEGGRHTPFFSNYRPQFYFRTTD
;
A
#
# COMPACT_ATOMS: atom_id res chain seq x y z
N GLY A 1 8.45 2.93 -2.39
CA GLY A 1 9.03 3.24 -1.10
C GLY A 1 8.00 3.47 -0.02
N ALA A 2 8.45 3.69 1.20
CA ALA A 2 7.58 4.03 2.32
C ALA A 2 8.19 5.13 3.17
N ILE A 3 7.33 5.89 3.86
CA ILE A 3 7.72 6.80 4.93
C ILE A 3 7.38 6.11 6.25
N LEU A 4 8.39 5.89 7.09
CA LEU A 4 8.22 5.39 8.44
C LEU A 4 8.18 6.57 9.41
N VAL A 5 7.07 6.72 10.13
CA VAL A 5 6.91 7.76 11.14
C VAL A 5 7.14 7.17 12.52
N VAL A 6 8.11 7.71 13.26
CA VAL A 6 8.47 7.27 14.62
C VAL A 6 8.40 8.47 15.56
N SER A 7 7.86 8.30 16.75
CA SER A 7 7.85 9.35 17.78
C SER A 7 9.25 9.47 18.41
N ALA A 8 9.82 10.67 18.42
CA ALA A 8 11.09 10.94 19.09
C ALA A 8 10.99 10.77 20.62
N ALA A 9 9.81 11.02 21.18
CA ALA A 9 9.59 10.92 22.63
C ALA A 9 9.46 9.46 23.12
N ASP A 10 8.94 8.56 22.27
CA ASP A 10 8.65 7.19 22.64
C ASP A 10 9.68 6.18 22.07
N GLY A 11 10.44 6.59 21.04
CA GLY A 11 11.34 5.71 20.28
C GLY A 11 10.62 4.65 19.46
N PRO A 12 11.35 3.66 18.91
CA PRO A 12 10.76 2.55 18.18
C PRO A 12 9.96 1.63 19.09
N MET A 13 8.65 1.56 18.87
CA MET A 13 7.71 0.71 19.60
C MET A 13 7.52 -0.65 18.91
N PRO A 14 6.89 -1.65 19.56
CA PRO A 14 6.62 -2.95 18.91
C PRO A 14 5.91 -2.83 17.56
N GLN A 15 4.95 -1.91 17.41
CA GLN A 15 4.29 -1.64 16.13
C GLN A 15 5.26 -1.15 15.06
N THR A 16 6.31 -0.41 15.43
CA THR A 16 7.33 0.03 14.48
C THR A 16 8.03 -1.17 13.84
N ARG A 17 8.37 -2.20 14.65
CA ARG A 17 8.94 -3.46 14.18
C ARG A 17 8.00 -4.19 13.22
N GLU A 18 6.72 -4.29 13.58
CA GLU A 18 5.68 -4.90 12.74
C GLU A 18 5.55 -4.18 11.39
N HIS A 19 5.54 -2.86 11.38
CA HIS A 19 5.45 -2.07 10.15
C HIS A 19 6.67 -2.26 9.24
N ILE A 20 7.87 -2.31 9.79
CA ILE A 20 9.10 -2.55 9.02
C ILE A 20 9.09 -3.97 8.43
N LEU A 21 8.72 -4.97 9.25
CA LEU A 21 8.60 -6.36 8.81
C LEU A 21 7.58 -6.51 7.67
N LEU A 22 6.39 -5.94 7.83
CA LEU A 22 5.34 -5.94 6.80
C LEU A 22 5.80 -5.23 5.53
N SER A 23 6.47 -4.09 5.65
CA SER A 23 7.06 -3.39 4.50
C SER A 23 8.05 -4.28 3.75
N ARG A 24 8.85 -5.06 4.46
CA ARG A 24 9.77 -6.01 3.84
C ARG A 24 9.04 -7.14 3.12
N GLN A 25 7.99 -7.69 3.73
CA GLN A 25 7.20 -8.79 3.16
C GLN A 25 6.45 -8.37 1.89
N VAL A 26 5.91 -7.14 1.85
CA VAL A 26 5.24 -6.62 0.64
C VAL A 26 6.21 -6.06 -0.41
N GLY A 27 7.52 -6.15 -0.16
CA GLY A 27 8.54 -5.78 -1.14
C GLY A 27 8.79 -4.28 -1.27
N VAL A 28 8.58 -3.49 -0.21
CA VAL A 28 8.99 -2.07 -0.20
C VAL A 28 10.50 -1.98 -0.34
N PRO A 29 11.05 -1.34 -1.39
CA PRO A 29 12.49 -1.37 -1.66
C PRO A 29 13.29 -0.43 -0.76
N LYS A 30 12.72 0.71 -0.38
CA LYS A 30 13.40 1.74 0.42
C LYS A 30 12.44 2.43 1.39
N ILE A 31 12.98 2.84 2.55
CA ILE A 31 12.27 3.56 3.60
C ILE A 31 12.97 4.90 3.85
N VAL A 32 12.19 5.97 3.93
CA VAL A 32 12.61 7.25 4.49
C VAL A 32 11.94 7.40 5.86
N VAL A 33 12.66 7.88 6.86
CA VAL A 33 12.12 8.01 8.22
C VAL A 33 11.78 9.47 8.53
N TYR A 34 10.62 9.70 9.13
CA TYR A 34 10.29 10.95 9.77
C TYR A 34 10.21 10.78 11.28
N MET A 35 11.21 11.30 12.00
CA MET A 35 11.26 11.29 13.46
C MET A 35 10.42 12.46 13.96
N ASN A 36 9.18 12.16 14.31
CA ASN A 36 8.15 13.16 14.67
C ASN A 36 8.16 13.48 16.16
N LYS A 37 7.49 14.54 16.55
CA LYS A 37 7.36 15.04 17.93
C LYS A 37 8.71 15.46 18.56
N CYS A 38 9.67 15.92 17.78
CA CYS A 38 10.93 16.40 18.30
C CYS A 38 10.76 17.63 19.23
N ASP A 39 9.64 18.33 19.10
CA ASP A 39 9.24 19.43 20.00
C ASP A 39 8.95 19.01 21.45
N GLN A 40 8.82 17.70 21.70
CA GLN A 40 8.60 17.15 23.05
C GLN A 40 9.89 16.63 23.71
N VAL A 41 11.03 16.77 23.05
CA VAL A 41 12.32 16.25 23.49
C VAL A 41 13.32 17.39 23.52
N ASP A 42 13.67 17.84 24.73
CA ASP A 42 14.61 18.96 24.94
C ASP A 42 16.08 18.52 24.90
N ASP A 43 16.34 17.21 25.05
CA ASP A 43 17.68 16.65 25.10
C ASP A 43 18.15 16.16 23.70
N PRO A 44 19.17 16.81 23.11
CA PRO A 44 19.71 16.39 21.81
C PRO A 44 20.31 14.98 21.83
N GLU A 45 20.90 14.53 22.97
CA GLU A 45 21.49 13.20 23.08
C GLU A 45 20.43 12.11 23.00
N LEU A 46 19.21 12.38 23.51
CA LEU A 46 18.08 11.46 23.38
C LEU A 46 17.60 11.35 21.92
N LEU A 47 17.60 12.44 21.17
CA LEU A 47 17.27 12.41 19.74
C LEU A 47 18.27 11.57 18.93
N GLU A 48 19.57 11.66 19.28
CA GLU A 48 20.61 10.85 18.63
C GLU A 48 20.48 9.37 18.98
N LEU A 49 20.14 9.07 20.24
CA LEU A 49 19.89 7.69 20.69
C LEU A 49 18.72 7.06 19.94
N VAL A 50 17.60 7.76 19.85
CA VAL A 50 16.42 7.28 19.10
C VAL A 50 16.75 7.06 17.62
N GLU A 51 17.54 7.96 17.01
CA GLU A 51 18.01 7.78 15.63
C GLU A 51 18.85 6.50 15.47
N MET A 52 19.78 6.24 16.40
CA MET A 52 20.59 5.03 16.38
C MET A 52 19.74 3.76 16.51
N GLU A 53 18.77 3.74 17.42
CA GLU A 53 17.83 2.62 17.58
C GLU A 53 17.01 2.35 16.33
N ILE A 54 16.57 3.41 15.63
CA ILE A 54 15.85 3.28 14.36
C ILE A 54 16.77 2.68 13.28
N ARG A 55 18.01 3.13 13.16
CA ARG A 55 19.00 2.60 12.20
C ARG A 55 19.33 1.14 12.46
N GLU A 56 19.54 0.76 13.72
CA GLU A 56 19.78 -0.62 14.12
C GLU A 56 18.59 -1.50 13.74
N LEU A 57 17.37 -1.06 14.07
CA LEU A 57 16.13 -1.76 13.75
C LEU A 57 15.94 -1.94 12.24
N LEU A 58 16.19 -0.93 11.43
CA LEU A 58 16.13 -1.03 9.97
C LEU A 58 17.15 -2.04 9.44
N GLY A 59 18.36 -2.06 10.00
CA GLY A 59 19.42 -3.02 9.68
C GLY A 59 19.04 -4.46 9.98
N GLU A 60 18.37 -4.74 11.12
CA GLU A 60 17.87 -6.06 11.48
C GLU A 60 16.95 -6.65 10.41
N TYR A 61 16.13 -5.81 9.77
CA TYR A 61 15.21 -6.23 8.70
C TYR A 61 15.79 -6.07 7.27
N GLY A 62 17.10 -5.77 7.15
CA GLY A 62 17.82 -5.71 5.89
C GLY A 62 17.50 -4.49 5.03
N TYR A 63 17.08 -3.40 5.67
CA TYR A 63 17.03 -2.07 5.05
C TYR A 63 18.36 -1.34 5.18
N ASP A 64 18.54 -0.31 4.37
CA ASP A 64 19.70 0.57 4.39
C ASP A 64 19.73 1.40 5.70
N THR A 65 20.76 1.23 6.50
CA THR A 65 20.96 1.97 7.75
C THR A 65 21.33 3.44 7.53
N GLU A 66 21.81 3.80 6.33
CA GLU A 66 22.14 5.16 5.94
C GLU A 66 20.97 5.88 5.26
N CYS A 67 19.76 5.33 5.36
CA CYS A 67 18.57 5.97 4.84
C CYS A 67 18.34 7.36 5.47
N PRO A 68 17.69 8.30 4.75
CA PRO A 68 17.37 9.61 5.30
C PRO A 68 16.45 9.50 6.52
N ILE A 69 16.85 10.14 7.63
CA ILE A 69 16.03 10.32 8.83
C ILE A 69 15.85 11.81 9.05
N ILE A 70 14.62 12.28 8.87
CA ILE A 70 14.26 13.70 9.02
C ILE A 70 13.65 13.91 10.40
N LYS A 71 14.19 14.84 11.16
CA LYS A 71 13.72 15.24 12.51
C LYS A 71 12.75 16.41 12.39
N GLY A 72 11.61 16.33 13.09
CA GLY A 72 10.64 17.43 13.03
C GLY A 72 9.42 17.25 13.93
N SER A 73 8.51 18.20 13.82
CA SER A 73 7.19 18.17 14.48
C SER A 73 6.09 18.49 13.47
N ALA A 74 5.31 17.49 13.11
CA ALA A 74 4.18 17.67 12.19
C ALA A 74 3.11 18.60 12.80
N LEU A 75 2.94 18.62 14.14
CA LEU A 75 2.00 19.52 14.81
C LEU A 75 2.44 20.96 14.65
N LYS A 76 3.71 21.27 14.94
CA LYS A 76 4.26 22.63 14.79
C LYS A 76 4.21 23.10 13.33
N ALA A 77 4.43 22.21 12.38
CA ALA A 77 4.28 22.53 10.96
C ALA A 77 2.84 22.93 10.62
N LEU A 78 1.83 22.23 11.16
CA LEU A 78 0.41 22.58 10.98
C LEU A 78 0.04 23.91 11.66
N GLU A 79 0.73 24.27 12.74
CA GLU A 79 0.57 25.56 13.44
C GLU A 79 1.26 26.72 12.71
N GLY A 80 2.00 26.45 11.64
CA GLY A 80 2.68 27.46 10.83
C GLY A 80 4.07 27.83 11.31
N ASP A 81 4.73 26.99 12.12
CA ASP A 81 6.12 27.18 12.51
C ASP A 81 7.04 26.97 11.30
N PRO A 82 7.85 27.97 10.89
CA PRO A 82 8.63 27.89 9.65
C PRO A 82 9.70 26.79 9.64
N GLU A 83 10.32 26.50 10.78
CA GLU A 83 11.35 25.45 10.88
C GLU A 83 10.71 24.07 10.79
N ALA A 84 9.58 23.88 11.46
CA ALA A 84 8.82 22.64 11.37
C ALA A 84 8.22 22.40 9.97
N GLU A 85 7.73 23.47 9.30
CA GLU A 85 7.31 23.36 7.89
C GLU A 85 8.48 22.98 6.99
N GLN A 86 9.69 23.50 7.24
CA GLN A 86 10.86 23.14 6.46
C GLN A 86 11.20 21.64 6.61
N SER A 87 11.10 21.08 7.82
CA SER A 87 11.32 19.65 8.04
C SER A 87 10.39 18.76 7.20
N VAL A 88 9.14 19.18 7.01
CA VAL A 88 8.20 18.47 6.14
C VAL A 88 8.61 18.59 4.66
N ARG A 89 9.11 19.75 4.23
CA ARG A 89 9.65 19.93 2.88
C ARG A 89 10.89 19.07 2.65
N ASP A 90 11.77 18.99 3.64
CA ASP A 90 12.98 18.16 3.59
C ASP A 90 12.63 16.67 3.52
N LEU A 91 11.56 16.24 4.22
CA LEU A 91 11.03 14.90 4.09
C LEU A 91 10.61 14.59 2.64
N ILE A 92 9.86 15.49 2.01
CA ILE A 92 9.41 15.29 0.62
C ILE A 92 10.60 15.30 -0.34
N ALA A 93 11.56 16.21 -0.14
CA ALA A 93 12.79 16.22 -0.93
C ALA A 93 13.59 14.91 -0.80
N ALA A 94 13.71 14.39 0.43
CA ALA A 94 14.36 13.10 0.69
C ALA A 94 13.62 11.92 0.02
N VAL A 95 12.29 11.96 -0.03
CA VAL A 95 11.47 10.98 -0.75
C VAL A 95 11.77 11.03 -2.25
N ASP A 96 11.81 12.22 -2.84
CA ASP A 96 12.06 12.41 -4.28
C ASP A 96 13.48 11.99 -4.67
N GLU A 97 14.47 12.20 -3.82
CA GLU A 97 15.89 11.88 -4.08
C GLU A 97 16.20 10.41 -3.81
N TYR A 98 15.73 9.87 -2.68
CA TYR A 98 16.14 8.56 -2.18
C TYR A 98 15.30 7.39 -2.69
N ILE A 99 13.99 7.59 -2.91
CA ILE A 99 13.11 6.52 -3.36
C ILE A 99 13.14 6.44 -4.89
N PRO A 100 13.56 5.28 -5.47
CA PRO A 100 13.64 5.16 -6.92
C PRO A 100 12.25 5.17 -7.55
N SER A 101 12.15 5.74 -8.74
CA SER A 101 10.94 5.63 -9.55
C SER A 101 10.62 4.15 -9.82
N PRO A 102 9.39 3.71 -9.55
CA PRO A 102 9.04 2.30 -9.74
C PRO A 102 9.02 1.92 -11.22
N VAL A 103 9.53 0.71 -11.51
CA VAL A 103 9.33 0.10 -12.83
C VAL A 103 7.88 -0.39 -12.91
N ARG A 104 7.10 0.19 -13.82
CA ARG A 104 5.69 -0.15 -14.00
C ARG A 104 5.55 -1.26 -15.04
N ASP A 105 4.86 -2.34 -14.68
CA ASP A 105 4.58 -3.49 -15.55
C ASP A 105 3.44 -3.18 -16.56
N THR A 106 3.64 -2.20 -17.44
CA THR A 106 2.60 -1.72 -18.37
C THR A 106 2.35 -2.65 -19.56
N ASP A 107 3.31 -3.50 -19.92
CA ASP A 107 3.24 -4.41 -21.07
C ASP A 107 2.50 -5.72 -20.77
N LYS A 108 2.22 -6.00 -19.50
CA LYS A 108 1.45 -7.19 -19.09
C LYS A 108 -0.05 -6.98 -19.31
N PRO A 109 -0.85 -8.07 -19.42
CA PRO A 109 -2.30 -7.95 -19.45
C PRO A 109 -2.83 -7.20 -18.24
N PHE A 110 -3.74 -6.27 -18.47
CA PHE A 110 -4.35 -5.45 -17.42
C PHE A 110 -4.94 -6.28 -16.27
N LEU A 111 -4.70 -5.85 -15.05
CA LEU A 111 -5.26 -6.40 -13.82
C LEU A 111 -5.38 -5.30 -12.77
N MET A 112 -6.58 -5.16 -12.19
CA MET A 112 -6.87 -4.27 -11.07
C MET A 112 -7.62 -5.04 -9.99
N SER A 113 -7.14 -4.99 -8.74
CA SER A 113 -7.86 -5.54 -7.58
C SER A 113 -8.98 -4.59 -7.17
N ILE A 114 -10.21 -5.10 -7.00
CA ILE A 114 -11.36 -4.28 -6.61
C ILE A 114 -11.33 -4.08 -5.09
N GLU A 115 -11.23 -2.83 -4.67
CA GLU A 115 -11.21 -2.39 -3.28
C GLU A 115 -12.59 -1.91 -2.80
N ASP A 116 -13.24 -1.06 -3.64
CA ASP A 116 -14.55 -0.52 -3.35
C ASP A 116 -15.44 -0.49 -4.57
N VAL A 117 -16.76 -0.48 -4.33
CA VAL A 117 -17.78 -0.46 -5.38
C VAL A 117 -18.83 0.60 -5.04
N PHE A 118 -19.01 1.55 -5.93
CA PHE A 118 -19.95 2.67 -5.79
C PHE A 118 -20.98 2.67 -6.91
N THR A 119 -22.15 3.22 -6.63
CA THR A 119 -23.16 3.51 -7.65
C THR A 119 -23.26 5.01 -7.82
N ILE A 120 -23.13 5.48 -9.05
CA ILE A 120 -23.36 6.88 -9.41
C ILE A 120 -24.70 6.97 -10.11
N SER A 121 -25.65 7.71 -9.51
CA SER A 121 -27.00 7.89 -10.05
C SER A 121 -26.94 8.39 -11.50
N GLY A 122 -27.60 7.68 -12.42
CA GLY A 122 -27.64 8.02 -13.85
C GLY A 122 -26.38 7.69 -14.65
N ARG A 123 -25.31 7.20 -14.00
CA ARG A 123 -24.05 6.82 -14.69
C ARG A 123 -23.77 5.33 -14.65
N GLY A 124 -24.02 4.65 -13.52
CA GLY A 124 -23.76 3.22 -13.37
C GLY A 124 -22.88 2.87 -12.18
N THR A 125 -22.28 1.70 -12.22
CA THR A 125 -21.41 1.17 -11.18
C THR A 125 -19.95 1.55 -11.46
N VAL A 126 -19.29 2.10 -10.44
CA VAL A 126 -17.86 2.41 -10.43
C VAL A 126 -17.17 1.43 -9.49
N VAL A 127 -16.11 0.81 -9.95
CA VAL A 127 -15.19 0.03 -9.12
C VAL A 127 -13.90 0.80 -8.95
N THR A 128 -13.36 0.81 -7.74
CA THR A 128 -12.07 1.44 -7.46
C THR A 128 -11.06 0.41 -7.01
N GLY A 129 -9.80 0.69 -7.28
CA GLY A 129 -8.71 -0.15 -6.84
C GLY A 129 -7.37 0.25 -7.47
N ARG A 130 -6.34 -0.46 -7.05
CA ARG A 130 -5.02 -0.28 -7.61
C ARG A 130 -4.85 -1.13 -8.87
N VAL A 131 -4.35 -0.51 -9.93
CA VAL A 131 -3.89 -1.22 -11.12
C VAL A 131 -2.59 -1.95 -10.77
N GLU A 132 -2.64 -3.28 -10.75
CA GLU A 132 -1.50 -4.12 -10.38
C GLU A 132 -0.49 -4.26 -11.51
N ARG A 133 -0.99 -4.35 -12.74
CA ARG A 133 -0.21 -4.49 -13.96
C ARG A 133 -1.01 -4.11 -15.20
N GLY A 134 -0.30 -3.85 -16.28
CA GLY A 134 -0.88 -3.48 -17.57
C GLY A 134 -1.42 -2.08 -17.61
N ARG A 135 -2.20 -1.80 -18.62
CA ARG A 135 -2.89 -0.54 -18.85
C ARG A 135 -4.36 -0.80 -19.17
N LEU A 136 -5.23 0.02 -18.63
CA LEU A 136 -6.65 0.09 -18.90
C LEU A 136 -6.93 1.37 -19.72
N ASN A 137 -7.51 1.25 -20.88
CA ASN A 137 -7.92 2.41 -21.67
C ASN A 137 -9.43 2.59 -21.62
N LEU A 138 -9.86 3.80 -21.91
CA LEU A 138 -11.28 4.09 -22.10
C LEU A 138 -11.84 3.23 -23.25
N ASN A 139 -13.01 2.64 -23.05
CA ASN A 139 -13.69 1.69 -23.94
C ASN A 139 -13.07 0.30 -24.06
N ASP A 140 -12.08 -0.05 -23.25
CA ASP A 140 -11.57 -1.42 -23.18
C ASP A 140 -12.66 -2.39 -22.69
N GLU A 141 -12.71 -3.55 -23.30
CA GLU A 141 -13.47 -4.71 -22.78
C GLU A 141 -12.70 -5.36 -21.65
N VAL A 142 -13.39 -5.63 -20.53
CA VAL A 142 -12.82 -6.22 -19.31
C VAL A 142 -13.73 -7.30 -18.75
N GLU A 143 -13.16 -8.16 -17.91
CA GLU A 143 -13.87 -9.18 -17.14
C GLU A 143 -13.76 -8.89 -15.64
N ILE A 144 -14.87 -9.08 -14.93
CA ILE A 144 -14.93 -9.13 -13.47
C ILE A 144 -14.79 -10.60 -13.09
N VAL A 145 -13.71 -10.96 -12.38
CA VAL A 145 -13.33 -12.35 -12.10
C VAL A 145 -13.16 -12.57 -10.61
N GLY A 146 -13.54 -13.74 -10.12
CA GLY A 146 -13.42 -14.17 -8.73
C GLY A 146 -14.77 -14.25 -8.04
N LEU A 147 -14.86 -14.76 -6.83
CA LEU A 147 -15.98 -14.91 -5.91
C LEU A 147 -17.37 -15.22 -6.51
N LYS A 148 -17.74 -14.58 -7.61
CA LYS A 148 -18.99 -14.73 -8.36
C LYS A 148 -18.72 -15.21 -9.79
N GLU A 149 -19.80 -15.47 -10.54
CA GLU A 149 -19.73 -15.77 -11.96
C GLU A 149 -19.03 -14.62 -12.73
N THR A 150 -18.11 -14.99 -13.61
CA THR A 150 -17.37 -14.03 -14.43
C THR A 150 -18.30 -13.24 -15.34
N LYS A 151 -18.23 -11.93 -15.31
CA LYS A 151 -19.00 -11.02 -16.17
C LYS A 151 -18.10 -10.18 -17.05
N LYS A 152 -18.49 -10.04 -18.32
CA LYS A 152 -17.84 -9.12 -19.26
C LYS A 152 -18.53 -7.77 -19.27
N THR A 153 -17.74 -6.73 -19.41
CA THR A 153 -18.24 -5.36 -19.51
C THR A 153 -17.26 -4.47 -20.27
N VAL A 154 -17.63 -3.23 -20.48
CA VAL A 154 -16.81 -2.20 -21.12
C VAL A 154 -16.62 -1.04 -20.14
N VAL A 155 -15.40 -0.55 -20.05
CA VAL A 155 -15.05 0.62 -19.24
C VAL A 155 -15.46 1.89 -19.99
N THR A 156 -16.40 2.65 -19.43
CA THR A 156 -16.95 3.87 -20.05
C THR A 156 -16.42 5.15 -19.43
N GLY A 157 -15.62 5.05 -18.38
CA GLY A 157 -14.98 6.19 -17.73
C GLY A 157 -13.86 5.70 -16.81
N ILE A 158 -12.80 6.47 -16.75
CA ILE A 158 -11.68 6.27 -15.83
C ILE A 158 -11.46 7.59 -15.07
N GLU A 159 -11.34 7.51 -13.75
CA GLU A 159 -11.17 8.68 -12.90
C GLU A 159 -10.10 8.43 -11.83
N MET A 160 -9.27 9.43 -11.59
CA MET A 160 -8.29 9.45 -10.50
C MET A 160 -8.23 10.87 -9.92
N PHE A 161 -8.31 11.00 -8.56
CA PHE A 161 -8.34 12.30 -7.87
C PHE A 161 -9.35 13.32 -8.44
N ARG A 162 -10.57 12.84 -8.78
CA ARG A 162 -11.65 13.64 -9.39
C ARG A 162 -11.32 14.21 -10.77
N LYS A 163 -10.35 13.63 -11.47
CA LYS A 163 -10.01 13.96 -12.86
C LYS A 163 -10.30 12.78 -13.75
N SER A 164 -11.01 13.01 -14.85
CA SER A 164 -11.20 12.00 -15.88
C SER A 164 -9.90 11.77 -16.64
N LEU A 165 -9.63 10.51 -16.94
CA LEU A 165 -8.43 10.06 -17.63
C LEU A 165 -8.81 9.24 -18.87
N ASP A 166 -7.94 9.24 -19.88
CA ASP A 166 -8.07 8.39 -21.06
C ASP A 166 -7.60 6.96 -20.77
N TYR A 167 -6.69 6.80 -19.83
CA TYR A 167 -6.16 5.49 -19.36
C TYR A 167 -5.71 5.54 -17.91
N ALA A 168 -5.58 4.35 -17.31
CA ALA A 168 -4.87 4.10 -16.06
C ALA A 168 -3.86 2.96 -16.24
N GLU A 169 -2.73 3.01 -15.55
CA GLU A 169 -1.65 2.03 -15.69
C GLU A 169 -1.13 1.50 -14.36
N ALA A 170 -0.32 0.45 -14.44
CA ALA A 170 0.28 -0.21 -13.27
C ALA A 170 0.79 0.80 -12.23
N GLY A 171 0.31 0.67 -10.98
CA GLY A 171 0.61 1.56 -9.85
C GLY A 171 -0.42 2.65 -9.60
N ASP A 172 -1.33 2.93 -10.53
CA ASP A 172 -2.36 3.95 -10.34
C ASP A 172 -3.51 3.41 -9.47
N ASN A 173 -4.03 4.25 -8.57
CA ASN A 173 -5.32 4.02 -7.92
C ASN A 173 -6.41 4.73 -8.73
N ALA A 174 -7.25 3.95 -9.39
CA ALA A 174 -8.23 4.48 -10.32
C ALA A 174 -9.64 3.96 -10.03
N GLY A 175 -10.64 4.76 -10.40
CA GLY A 175 -12.03 4.35 -10.50
C GLY A 175 -12.38 4.05 -11.97
N ALA A 176 -12.97 2.89 -12.22
CA ALA A 176 -13.45 2.49 -13.53
C ALA A 176 -14.97 2.41 -13.54
N LEU A 177 -15.62 3.18 -14.42
CA LEU A 177 -17.06 3.15 -14.65
C LEU A 177 -17.39 2.01 -15.62
N LEU A 178 -18.25 1.08 -15.19
CA LEU A 178 -18.59 -0.14 -15.90
C LEU A 178 -19.98 -0.06 -16.53
N ARG A 179 -20.08 -0.44 -17.81
CA ARG A 179 -21.33 -0.45 -18.55
C ARG A 179 -22.21 -1.65 -18.17
N GLY A 180 -23.47 -1.40 -17.81
CA GLY A 180 -24.48 -2.46 -17.62
C GLY A 180 -24.20 -3.40 -16.45
N ILE A 181 -23.36 -3.00 -15.49
CA ILE A 181 -23.07 -3.74 -14.27
C ILE A 181 -23.83 -3.09 -13.12
N SER A 182 -24.59 -3.90 -12.37
CA SER A 182 -25.24 -3.46 -11.14
C SER A 182 -24.29 -3.54 -9.93
N ARG A 183 -24.60 -2.83 -8.85
CA ARG A 183 -23.81 -2.88 -7.61
C ARG A 183 -23.71 -4.29 -7.03
N GLU A 184 -24.74 -5.11 -7.24
CA GLU A 184 -24.87 -6.48 -6.72
C GLU A 184 -24.01 -7.49 -7.51
N ASP A 185 -23.63 -7.13 -8.75
CA ASP A 185 -22.83 -7.99 -9.62
C ASP A 185 -21.35 -8.01 -9.24
N VAL A 186 -20.91 -7.01 -8.47
CA VAL A 186 -19.50 -6.78 -8.13
C VAL A 186 -19.34 -6.65 -6.63
N GLU A 187 -18.24 -7.18 -6.10
CA GLU A 187 -17.88 -7.03 -4.69
C GLU A 187 -16.37 -6.90 -4.52
N ARG A 188 -15.99 -6.36 -3.38
CA ARG A 188 -14.59 -6.28 -2.94
C ARG A 188 -13.98 -7.69 -2.94
N GLY A 189 -12.72 -7.80 -3.38
CA GLY A 189 -12.02 -9.06 -3.48
C GLY A 189 -12.03 -9.69 -4.86
N GLN A 190 -12.95 -9.28 -5.75
CA GLN A 190 -12.87 -9.61 -7.16
C GLN A 190 -11.78 -8.79 -7.86
N VAL A 191 -11.44 -9.16 -9.08
CA VAL A 191 -10.52 -8.41 -9.92
C VAL A 191 -11.18 -7.99 -11.23
N LEU A 192 -10.80 -6.81 -11.73
CA LEU A 192 -11.06 -6.37 -13.07
C LEU A 192 -9.85 -6.71 -13.93
N ALA A 193 -10.03 -7.44 -15.01
CA ALA A 193 -8.93 -7.98 -15.81
C ALA A 193 -9.21 -7.92 -17.32
N LYS A 194 -8.12 -7.98 -18.10
CA LYS A 194 -8.24 -8.19 -19.55
C LYS A 194 -8.92 -9.53 -19.79
N PRO A 195 -9.90 -9.64 -20.72
CA PRO A 195 -10.64 -10.87 -20.99
C PRO A 195 -9.73 -12.07 -21.23
N GLY A 196 -10.01 -13.18 -20.52
CA GLY A 196 -9.27 -14.44 -20.64
C GLY A 196 -7.87 -14.45 -20.05
N SER A 197 -7.44 -13.38 -19.37
CA SER A 197 -6.08 -13.28 -18.81
C SER A 197 -5.93 -13.81 -17.39
N VAL A 198 -7.03 -14.08 -16.69
CA VAL A 198 -7.07 -14.55 -15.30
C VAL A 198 -8.07 -15.68 -15.15
N THR A 199 -7.70 -16.71 -14.40
CA THR A 199 -8.56 -17.82 -14.02
C THR A 199 -8.61 -17.92 -12.48
N PRO A 200 -9.79 -17.95 -11.85
CA PRO A 200 -9.89 -18.13 -10.40
C PRO A 200 -9.55 -19.58 -10.01
N HIS A 201 -8.87 -19.74 -8.87
CA HIS A 201 -8.46 -21.04 -8.36
C HIS A 201 -9.01 -21.25 -6.94
N HIS A 202 -9.56 -22.43 -6.66
CA HIS A 202 -10.03 -22.82 -5.33
C HIS A 202 -9.00 -23.63 -4.52
N LYS A 203 -7.95 -24.11 -5.18
CA LYS A 203 -6.87 -24.89 -4.55
C LYS A 203 -5.53 -24.35 -4.99
N PHE A 204 -4.66 -24.10 -4.05
CA PHE A 204 -3.31 -23.63 -4.31
C PHE A 204 -2.32 -24.20 -3.29
N LYS A 205 -1.04 -24.10 -3.61
CA LYS A 205 0.06 -24.36 -2.66
C LYS A 205 0.75 -23.04 -2.36
N ALA A 206 1.08 -22.83 -1.11
CA ALA A 206 1.78 -21.64 -0.66
C ALA A 206 3.00 -22.02 0.17
N SER A 207 4.07 -21.23 0.07
CA SER A 207 5.14 -21.20 1.04
C SER A 207 4.75 -20.21 2.13
N VAL A 208 4.81 -20.63 3.39
CA VAL A 208 4.36 -19.83 4.53
C VAL A 208 5.56 -19.57 5.45
N TYR A 209 5.84 -18.31 5.72
CA TYR A 209 6.74 -17.91 6.78
C TYR A 209 5.94 -17.71 8.07
N VAL A 210 6.31 -18.43 9.11
CA VAL A 210 5.64 -18.32 10.41
C VAL A 210 6.50 -17.47 11.34
N LEU A 211 5.97 -16.32 11.77
CA LEU A 211 6.66 -15.45 12.70
C LEU A 211 7.03 -16.17 14.00
N SER A 212 8.28 -16.03 14.45
CA SER A 212 8.73 -16.50 15.76
C SER A 212 8.07 -15.71 16.90
N LYS A 213 8.19 -16.20 18.11
CA LYS A 213 7.70 -15.51 19.31
C LYS A 213 8.38 -14.14 19.50
N GLU A 214 9.67 -14.05 19.18
CA GLU A 214 10.49 -12.85 19.30
C GLU A 214 10.07 -11.78 18.26
N GLU A 215 9.58 -12.20 17.11
CA GLU A 215 9.02 -11.34 16.07
C GLU A 215 7.54 -10.95 16.32
N GLY A 216 7.00 -11.19 17.52
CA GLY A 216 5.61 -10.93 17.85
C GLY A 216 4.64 -12.01 17.35
N GLY A 217 5.16 -13.13 16.90
CA GLY A 217 4.37 -14.23 16.36
C GLY A 217 3.65 -15.05 17.44
N ARG A 218 3.00 -16.09 16.97
CA ARG A 218 2.17 -16.98 17.75
C ARG A 218 2.98 -17.79 18.77
N HIS A 219 2.46 -17.95 20.00
CA HIS A 219 3.09 -18.70 21.08
C HIS A 219 2.65 -20.17 21.17
N THR A 220 1.57 -20.52 20.48
CA THR A 220 0.99 -21.86 20.52
C THR A 220 1.15 -22.55 19.19
N PRO A 221 1.54 -23.85 19.15
CA PRO A 221 1.61 -24.59 17.90
C PRO A 221 0.24 -24.70 17.23
N PHE A 222 0.23 -24.90 15.93
CA PHE A 222 -0.98 -25.26 15.19
C PHE A 222 -0.78 -26.63 14.53
N PHE A 223 -1.87 -27.30 14.29
CA PHE A 223 -1.88 -28.69 13.80
C PHE A 223 -2.52 -28.77 12.43
N SER A 224 -2.46 -29.95 11.81
CA SER A 224 -3.16 -30.23 10.55
C SER A 224 -4.65 -29.87 10.65
N ASN A 225 -5.18 -29.32 9.56
CA ASN A 225 -6.54 -28.78 9.46
C ASN A 225 -6.78 -27.47 10.23
N TYR A 226 -5.73 -26.77 10.66
CA TYR A 226 -5.86 -25.41 11.15
C TYR A 226 -6.43 -24.50 10.05
N ARG A 227 -7.40 -23.69 10.41
CA ARG A 227 -8.10 -22.77 9.48
C ARG A 227 -7.97 -21.33 9.97
N PRO A 228 -6.82 -20.68 9.71
CA PRO A 228 -6.66 -19.27 10.03
C PRO A 228 -7.43 -18.41 9.01
N GLN A 229 -7.65 -17.15 9.37
CA GLN A 229 -8.05 -16.14 8.42
C GLN A 229 -6.86 -15.76 7.55
N PHE A 230 -7.08 -15.69 6.23
CA PHE A 230 -6.08 -15.27 5.26
C PHE A 230 -6.54 -13.98 4.60
N TYR A 231 -5.60 -13.08 4.38
CA TYR A 231 -5.85 -11.86 3.61
C TYR A 231 -5.20 -11.99 2.23
N PHE A 232 -5.99 -11.88 1.19
CA PHE A 232 -5.53 -11.89 -0.19
C PHE A 232 -5.85 -10.55 -0.85
N ARG A 233 -4.86 -9.66 -0.96
CA ARG A 233 -5.00 -8.31 -1.52
C ARG A 233 -6.09 -7.51 -0.80
N THR A 234 -7.32 -7.51 -1.31
CA THR A 234 -8.43 -6.67 -0.84
C THR A 234 -9.49 -7.43 -0.07
N THR A 235 -9.38 -8.75 0.10
CA THR A 235 -10.35 -9.61 0.80
C THR A 235 -9.70 -10.62 1.73
N ASP A 236 -10.46 -11.18 2.64
CA ASP A 236 -10.17 -12.23 3.60
C ASP A 236 -11.09 -13.44 3.43
#